data_b4884162e0e233ce8daa23d12be79808
#
_entry.id   b4884162e0e233ce8daa23d12be79808
#
_cell.length_a   1.000
_cell.length_b   1.000
_cell.length_c   1.000
_cell.angle_alpha   90.00
_cell.angle_beta   90.00
_cell.angle_gamma   90.00
#
_symmetry.space_group_name_H-M   'P 1'
#
loop_
_entity.id
_entity.type
_entity.pdbx_description
1 polymer ?
#
loop_
_entity_poly.entity_id
_entity_poly.type
_entity_poly.pdbx_seq_one_letter_code
_entity_poly.pdbx_strand_id
1 'polypeptide(L)'
;MENLEKISEEFSFDKEKEIARSFSERFQWEMILIGVGQATVWLSLWPLVINGHISLLLGSAIATICACFAYLPSHEAQHGNYSRGNPKRRWIDSFVSHYTLITLMFPHDVMRATHMKHCLLYTSPSPRDRTRSRMPSSA
;
A
#
# COMPACT_ATOMS: atom_id res chain seq x y z
N MET A 1 15.43 39.22 -0.54
CA MET A 1 15.06 38.52 0.71
C MET A 1 13.55 38.21 0.72
N GLU A 2 12.70 39.20 0.46
CA GLU A 2 11.23 39.05 0.42
C GLU A 2 10.69 37.94 -0.51
N ASN A 3 11.33 37.69 -1.67
CA ASN A 3 10.96 36.60 -2.56
C ASN A 3 11.31 35.20 -2.01
N LEU A 4 12.36 35.06 -1.21
CA LEU A 4 12.75 33.78 -0.60
C LEU A 4 11.85 33.47 0.59
N GLU A 5 11.40 34.48 1.34
CA GLU A 5 10.42 34.29 2.42
C GLU A 5 9.05 33.89 1.86
N LYS A 6 8.57 34.51 0.78
CA LYS A 6 7.33 34.10 0.10
C LYS A 6 7.41 32.67 -0.43
N ILE A 7 8.54 32.28 -1.03
CA ILE A 7 8.75 30.90 -1.52
C ILE A 7 8.77 29.93 -0.33
N SER A 8 9.38 30.27 0.81
CA SER A 8 9.40 29.42 2.00
C SER A 8 8.03 29.27 2.66
N GLU A 9 7.18 30.31 2.62
CA GLU A 9 5.79 30.23 3.08
C GLU A 9 4.90 29.43 2.13
N GLU A 10 5.16 29.47 0.82
CA GLU A 10 4.43 28.72 -0.21
C GLU A 10 4.74 27.22 -0.15
N PHE A 11 5.97 26.84 0.26
CA PHE A 11 6.44 25.45 0.45
C PHE A 11 6.52 25.06 1.95
N SER A 12 5.63 25.59 2.78
CA SER A 12 5.58 25.19 4.19
C SER A 12 5.15 23.72 4.30
N PHE A 13 5.96 22.92 5.03
CA PHE A 13 5.68 21.51 5.34
C PHE A 13 4.29 21.31 5.98
N ASP A 14 3.78 22.30 6.69
CA ASP A 14 2.45 22.25 7.29
C ASP A 14 1.34 22.40 6.24
N LYS A 15 1.52 23.24 5.24
CA LYS A 15 0.59 23.33 4.08
C LYS A 15 0.56 22.05 3.26
N GLU A 16 1.74 21.47 2.97
CA GLU A 16 1.81 20.17 2.29
C GLU A 16 1.07 19.09 3.07
N LYS A 17 1.23 19.08 4.39
CA LYS A 17 0.58 18.12 5.27
C LYS A 17 -0.94 18.32 5.32
N GLU A 18 -1.41 19.55 5.29
CA GLU A 18 -2.83 19.90 5.23
C GLU A 18 -3.45 19.47 3.90
N ILE A 19 -2.77 19.77 2.78
CA ILE A 19 -3.19 19.34 1.44
C ILE A 19 -3.20 17.81 1.37
N ALA A 20 -2.14 17.14 1.82
CA ALA A 20 -2.06 15.69 1.83
C ALA A 20 -3.20 15.06 2.66
N ARG A 21 -3.55 15.66 3.80
CA ARG A 21 -4.68 15.22 4.63
C ARG A 21 -6.01 15.30 3.88
N SER A 22 -6.27 16.38 3.17
CA SER A 22 -7.53 16.55 2.41
C SER A 22 -7.75 15.45 1.37
N PHE A 23 -6.67 14.97 0.73
CA PHE A 23 -6.71 13.84 -0.19
C PHE A 23 -6.78 12.49 0.51
N SER A 24 -6.17 12.36 1.70
CA SER A 24 -6.15 11.10 2.45
C SER A 24 -7.44 10.84 3.26
N GLU A 25 -8.30 11.85 3.44
CA GLU A 25 -9.55 11.70 4.21
C GLU A 25 -10.66 10.95 3.46
N ARG A 26 -10.53 10.75 2.15
CA ARG A 26 -11.51 10.01 1.37
C ARG A 26 -11.37 8.49 1.60
N PHE A 27 -12.49 7.82 1.86
CA PHE A 27 -12.50 6.36 1.93
C PHE A 27 -12.24 5.75 0.55
N GLN A 28 -11.23 4.91 0.45
CA GLN A 28 -10.72 4.36 -0.82
C GLN A 28 -11.49 3.10 -1.25
N TRP A 29 -12.79 3.22 -1.47
CA TRP A 29 -13.64 2.09 -1.86
C TRP A 29 -13.26 1.53 -3.25
N GLU A 30 -12.70 2.37 -4.13
CA GLU A 30 -12.22 1.98 -5.45
C GLU A 30 -11.11 0.95 -5.36
N MET A 31 -10.17 1.14 -4.43
CA MET A 31 -9.08 0.19 -4.19
C MET A 31 -9.59 -1.14 -3.64
N ILE A 32 -10.62 -1.11 -2.80
CA ILE A 32 -11.28 -2.32 -2.31
C ILE A 32 -11.94 -3.07 -3.48
N LEU A 33 -12.66 -2.37 -4.36
CA LEU A 33 -13.31 -2.98 -5.53
C LEU A 33 -12.28 -3.58 -6.49
N ILE A 34 -11.17 -2.89 -6.77
CA ILE A 34 -10.08 -3.42 -7.59
C ILE A 34 -9.52 -4.69 -6.95
N GLY A 35 -9.23 -4.65 -5.65
CA GLY A 35 -8.66 -5.79 -4.94
C GLY A 35 -9.57 -7.01 -4.89
N VAL A 36 -10.83 -6.80 -4.49
CA VAL A 36 -11.82 -7.88 -4.41
C VAL A 36 -12.19 -8.38 -5.80
N GLY A 37 -12.37 -7.47 -6.76
CA GLY A 37 -12.73 -7.80 -8.12
C GLY A 37 -11.67 -8.65 -8.82
N GLN A 38 -10.39 -8.23 -8.76
CA GLN A 38 -9.29 -8.98 -9.37
C GLN A 38 -9.14 -10.39 -8.76
N ALA A 39 -9.24 -10.52 -7.42
CA ALA A 39 -9.13 -11.81 -6.76
C ALA A 39 -10.32 -12.74 -7.11
N THR A 40 -11.53 -12.17 -7.22
CA THR A 40 -12.72 -12.92 -7.65
C THR A 40 -12.58 -13.39 -9.09
N VAL A 41 -12.11 -12.53 -10.01
CA VAL A 41 -11.82 -12.91 -11.39
C VAL A 41 -10.79 -14.05 -11.41
N TRP A 42 -9.68 -13.90 -10.71
CA TRP A 42 -8.62 -14.89 -10.64
C TRP A 42 -9.13 -16.26 -10.14
N LEU A 43 -9.91 -16.29 -9.08
CA LEU A 43 -10.52 -17.53 -8.58
C LEU A 43 -11.48 -18.15 -9.58
N SER A 44 -12.22 -17.34 -10.34
CA SER A 44 -13.16 -17.79 -11.37
C SER A 44 -12.46 -18.41 -12.59
N LEU A 45 -11.18 -18.07 -12.84
CA LEU A 45 -10.43 -18.65 -13.96
C LEU A 45 -10.24 -20.16 -13.82
N TRP A 46 -10.10 -20.66 -12.58
CA TRP A 46 -9.86 -22.08 -12.35
C TRP A 46 -10.97 -22.97 -12.92
N PRO A 47 -12.24 -22.81 -12.50
CA PRO A 47 -13.32 -23.62 -13.07
C PRO A 47 -13.53 -23.34 -14.57
N LEU A 48 -13.31 -22.13 -15.06
CA LEU A 48 -13.48 -21.80 -16.46
C LEU A 48 -12.45 -22.51 -17.37
N VAL A 49 -11.19 -22.57 -16.93
CA VAL A 49 -10.14 -23.28 -17.67
C VAL A 49 -10.32 -24.79 -17.55
N ILE A 50 -10.60 -25.31 -16.36
CA ILE A 50 -10.77 -26.76 -16.12
C ILE A 50 -11.93 -27.32 -16.93
N ASN A 51 -13.05 -26.59 -17.03
CA ASN A 51 -14.21 -26.98 -17.81
C ASN A 51 -14.08 -26.67 -19.32
N GLY A 52 -12.95 -26.14 -19.76
CA GLY A 52 -12.70 -25.86 -21.19
C GLY A 52 -13.45 -24.65 -21.75
N HIS A 53 -14.05 -23.79 -20.91
CA HIS A 53 -14.75 -22.57 -21.36
C HIS A 53 -13.79 -21.51 -21.89
N ILE A 54 -12.56 -21.48 -21.38
CA ILE A 54 -11.49 -20.59 -21.86
C ILE A 54 -10.20 -21.40 -22.03
N SER A 55 -9.35 -20.99 -22.98
CA SER A 55 -8.06 -21.65 -23.18
C SER A 55 -7.10 -21.35 -22.04
N LEU A 56 -6.17 -22.27 -21.76
CA LEU A 56 -5.14 -22.09 -20.76
C LEU A 56 -4.30 -20.82 -21.01
N LEU A 57 -3.98 -20.53 -22.27
CA LEU A 57 -3.22 -19.33 -22.63
C LEU A 57 -3.97 -18.04 -22.24
N LEU A 58 -5.26 -17.96 -22.58
CA LEU A 58 -6.08 -16.79 -22.21
C LEU A 58 -6.25 -16.69 -20.69
N GLY A 59 -6.52 -17.82 -20.03
CA GLY A 59 -6.61 -17.86 -18.56
C GLY A 59 -5.34 -17.40 -17.89
N SER A 60 -4.16 -17.84 -18.37
CA SER A 60 -2.86 -17.42 -17.84
C SER A 60 -2.59 -15.93 -18.06
N ALA A 61 -2.96 -15.38 -19.21
CA ALA A 61 -2.80 -13.95 -19.48
C ALA A 61 -3.65 -13.11 -18.51
N ILE A 62 -4.91 -13.47 -18.30
CA ILE A 62 -5.81 -12.79 -17.36
C ILE A 62 -5.30 -12.96 -15.92
N ALA A 63 -4.85 -14.15 -15.52
CA ALA A 63 -4.29 -14.40 -14.21
C ALA A 63 -3.07 -13.53 -13.91
N THR A 64 -2.20 -13.32 -14.90
CA THR A 64 -1.04 -12.44 -14.80
C THR A 64 -1.46 -11.00 -14.56
N ILE A 65 -2.45 -10.51 -15.29
CA ILE A 65 -3.00 -9.15 -15.08
C ILE A 65 -3.56 -9.01 -13.66
N CYS A 66 -4.36 -9.99 -13.19
CA CYS A 66 -4.88 -9.99 -11.84
C CYS A 66 -3.74 -9.95 -10.79
N ALA A 67 -2.68 -10.73 -10.97
CA ALA A 67 -1.53 -10.75 -10.07
C ALA A 67 -0.82 -9.39 -10.01
N CYS A 68 -0.69 -8.67 -11.12
CA CYS A 68 -0.10 -7.33 -11.16
C CYS A 68 -0.89 -6.32 -10.30
N PHE A 69 -2.21 -6.45 -10.22
CA PHE A 69 -3.06 -5.56 -9.43
C PHE A 69 -3.25 -6.02 -7.97
N ALA A 70 -2.82 -7.23 -7.60
CA ALA A 70 -3.10 -7.81 -6.29
C ALA A 70 -2.38 -7.10 -5.13
N TYR A 71 -1.15 -6.66 -5.34
CA TYR A 71 -0.33 -6.10 -4.27
C TYR A 71 -0.82 -4.75 -3.77
N LEU A 72 -1.23 -3.86 -4.66
CA LEU A 72 -1.57 -2.48 -4.30
C LEU A 72 -2.73 -2.37 -3.28
N PRO A 73 -3.88 -3.03 -3.44
CA PRO A 73 -4.94 -3.02 -2.43
C PRO A 73 -4.51 -3.68 -1.10
N SER A 74 -3.70 -4.73 -1.16
CA SER A 74 -3.14 -5.35 0.03
C SER A 74 -2.17 -4.43 0.76
N HIS A 75 -1.34 -3.69 0.05
CA HIS A 75 -0.42 -2.69 0.60
C HIS A 75 -1.17 -1.63 1.40
N GLU A 76 -2.21 -1.03 0.83
CA GLU A 76 -3.06 -0.05 1.51
C GLU A 76 -3.71 -0.63 2.78
N ALA A 77 -4.16 -1.88 2.72
CA ALA A 77 -4.70 -2.59 3.86
C ALA A 77 -3.66 -2.83 4.96
N GLN A 78 -2.41 -3.15 4.60
CA GLN A 78 -1.32 -3.37 5.56
C GLN A 78 -0.99 -2.11 6.37
N HIS A 79 -1.15 -0.93 5.77
CA HIS A 79 -1.04 0.36 6.44
C HIS A 79 -2.29 0.76 7.25
N GLY A 80 -3.37 0.00 7.17
CA GLY A 80 -4.63 0.29 7.87
C GLY A 80 -5.41 1.47 7.27
N ASN A 81 -5.17 1.76 5.98
CA ASN A 81 -5.76 2.91 5.30
C ASN A 81 -7.27 2.80 5.09
N TYR A 82 -7.84 1.59 5.11
CA TYR A 82 -9.30 1.40 5.04
C TYR A 82 -9.97 1.59 6.39
N SER A 83 -9.36 1.12 7.48
CA SER A 83 -9.91 1.31 8.83
C SER A 83 -9.69 2.70 9.39
N ARG A 84 -8.63 3.40 8.95
CA ARG A 84 -8.25 4.75 9.42
C ARG A 84 -8.17 4.86 10.94
N GLY A 85 -7.62 3.85 11.57
CA GLY A 85 -7.50 3.77 13.03
C GLY A 85 -8.81 3.44 13.76
N ASN A 86 -9.92 3.27 13.05
CA ASN A 86 -11.18 2.85 13.68
C ASN A 86 -11.16 1.35 13.99
N PRO A 87 -11.17 0.94 15.28
CA PRO A 87 -11.09 -0.47 15.66
C PRO A 87 -12.20 -1.32 15.05
N LYS A 88 -13.41 -0.76 14.89
CA LYS A 88 -14.58 -1.45 14.32
C LYS A 88 -14.44 -1.77 12.84
N ARG A 89 -13.53 -1.11 12.13
CA ARG A 89 -13.28 -1.28 10.69
C ARG A 89 -12.02 -2.07 10.36
N ARG A 90 -11.22 -2.47 11.34
CA ARG A 90 -9.99 -3.26 11.15
C ARG A 90 -10.19 -4.56 10.39
N TRP A 91 -11.39 -5.13 10.48
CA TRP A 91 -11.73 -6.32 9.72
C TRP A 91 -11.69 -6.10 8.22
N ILE A 92 -11.94 -4.86 7.73
CA ILE A 92 -11.87 -4.51 6.30
C ILE A 92 -10.42 -4.62 5.81
N ASP A 93 -9.47 -4.05 6.55
CA ASP A 93 -8.04 -4.15 6.22
C ASP A 93 -7.60 -5.62 6.18
N SER A 94 -7.98 -6.39 7.19
CA SER A 94 -7.64 -7.81 7.26
C SER A 94 -8.26 -8.59 6.10
N PHE A 95 -9.55 -8.41 5.83
CA PHE A 95 -10.25 -9.09 4.75
C PHE A 95 -9.65 -8.75 3.38
N VAL A 96 -9.52 -7.46 3.07
CA VAL A 96 -8.99 -7.03 1.76
C VAL A 96 -7.58 -7.55 1.58
N SER A 97 -6.72 -7.43 2.59
CA SER A 97 -5.34 -7.88 2.47
C SER A 97 -5.22 -9.38 2.25
N HIS A 98 -5.93 -10.21 3.03
CA HIS A 98 -5.89 -11.66 2.85
C HIS A 98 -6.48 -12.08 1.51
N TYR A 99 -7.65 -11.52 1.15
CA TYR A 99 -8.37 -11.91 -0.06
C TYR A 99 -7.59 -11.55 -1.33
N THR A 100 -7.00 -10.37 -1.38
CA THR A 100 -6.21 -9.96 -2.55
C THR A 100 -4.89 -10.73 -2.69
N LEU A 101 -4.25 -11.12 -1.58
CA LEU A 101 -3.02 -11.89 -1.60
C LEU A 101 -3.21 -13.37 -2.01
N ILE A 102 -4.43 -13.89 -2.03
CA ILE A 102 -4.71 -15.23 -2.59
C ILE A 102 -4.16 -15.34 -4.01
N THR A 103 -4.30 -14.29 -4.81
CA THR A 103 -3.81 -14.23 -6.19
C THR A 103 -2.29 -14.42 -6.28
N LEU A 104 -1.54 -13.97 -5.29
CA LEU A 104 -0.09 -14.11 -5.22
C LEU A 104 0.35 -15.38 -4.47
N MET A 105 -0.60 -16.13 -3.90
CA MET A 105 -0.35 -17.30 -3.05
C MET A 105 0.65 -17.01 -1.92
N PHE A 106 0.63 -15.78 -1.41
CA PHE A 106 1.58 -15.33 -0.40
C PHE A 106 0.88 -15.08 0.96
N PRO A 107 1.42 -15.60 2.08
CA PRO A 107 0.84 -15.40 3.40
C PRO A 107 0.85 -13.92 3.81
N HIS A 108 -0.33 -13.40 4.20
CA HIS A 108 -0.51 -12.01 4.61
C HIS A 108 0.46 -11.58 5.71
N ASP A 109 0.62 -12.41 6.76
CA ASP A 109 1.42 -12.02 7.93
C ASP A 109 2.90 -11.88 7.58
N VAL A 110 3.41 -12.73 6.68
CA VAL A 110 4.79 -12.66 6.19
C VAL A 110 4.98 -11.39 5.35
N MET A 111 4.03 -11.12 4.43
CA MET A 111 4.09 -9.93 3.59
C MET A 111 4.06 -8.66 4.46
N ARG A 112 3.13 -8.60 5.41
CA ARG A 112 3.03 -7.46 6.32
C ARG A 112 4.27 -7.27 7.16
N ALA A 113 4.83 -8.34 7.72
CA ALA A 113 6.03 -8.26 8.57
C ALA A 113 7.25 -7.75 7.76
N THR A 114 7.44 -8.24 6.54
CA THR A 114 8.53 -7.80 5.65
C THR A 114 8.33 -6.37 5.19
N HIS A 115 7.10 -6.00 4.79
CA HIS A 115 6.75 -4.67 4.34
C HIS A 115 6.93 -3.62 5.45
N MET A 116 6.43 -3.88 6.65
CA MET A 116 6.58 -2.96 7.78
C MET A 116 8.05 -2.76 8.18
N LYS A 117 8.87 -3.82 8.13
CA LYS A 117 10.32 -3.68 8.33
C LYS A 117 10.97 -2.80 7.26
N HIS A 118 10.57 -2.98 6.00
CA HIS A 118 11.07 -2.18 4.89
C HIS A 118 10.72 -0.69 5.08
N CYS A 119 9.48 -0.37 5.37
CA CYS A 119 9.05 1.00 5.64
C CYS A 119 9.80 1.63 6.83
N LEU A 120 10.01 0.88 7.91
CA LEU A 120 10.75 1.35 9.08
C LEU A 120 12.23 1.61 8.78
N LEU A 121 12.85 0.82 7.90
CA LEU A 121 14.25 1.03 7.50
C LEU A 121 14.45 2.36 6.76
N TYR A 122 13.48 2.78 5.96
CA TYR A 122 13.55 4.06 5.25
C TYR A 122 13.20 5.26 6.13
N THR A 123 12.42 5.06 7.19
CA THR A 123 12.05 6.13 8.13
C THR A 123 13.00 6.22 9.33
N SER A 124 13.85 5.21 9.55
CA SER A 124 14.87 5.27 10.60
C SER A 124 16.03 6.16 10.15
N PRO A 125 16.53 7.05 11.03
CA PRO A 125 17.73 7.82 10.72
C PRO A 125 18.88 6.88 10.35
N SER A 126 19.53 7.16 9.23
CA SER A 126 20.68 6.38 8.78
C SER A 126 21.72 6.25 9.89
N PRO A 127 22.41 5.10 10.04
CA PRO A 127 23.57 5.02 10.92
C PRO A 127 24.61 6.12 10.70
N ARG A 128 24.66 6.68 9.47
CA ARG A 128 25.49 7.84 9.14
C ARG A 128 25.01 9.13 9.80
N ASP A 129 23.70 9.29 10.02
CA ASP A 129 23.14 10.48 10.68
C ASP A 129 23.42 10.47 12.19
N ARG A 130 23.56 9.27 12.80
CA ARG A 130 23.98 9.13 14.20
C ARG A 130 25.43 9.58 14.44
N THR A 131 26.29 9.50 13.45
CA THR A 131 27.69 9.96 13.56
C THR A 131 27.78 11.48 13.44
N ARG A 132 26.90 12.13 12.67
CA ARG A 132 26.83 13.60 12.59
C ARG A 132 26.35 14.27 13.89
N SER A 133 25.42 13.66 14.61
CA SER A 133 24.90 14.19 15.88
C SER A 133 25.89 14.03 17.07
N ARG A 134 27.01 13.33 16.87
CA ARG A 134 28.05 13.12 17.90
C ARG A 134 29.31 13.96 17.69
N MET A 135 29.35 14.86 16.71
CA MET A 135 30.42 15.83 16.65
C MET A 135 30.23 16.84 17.78
N PRO A 136 31.15 16.91 18.78
CA PRO A 136 31.08 17.98 19.76
C PRO A 136 31.23 19.31 19.01
N SER A 137 30.34 20.24 19.28
CA SER A 137 30.54 21.63 18.90
C SER A 137 31.83 22.08 19.56
N SER A 138 32.91 22.11 18.82
CA SER A 138 34.15 22.74 19.26
C SER A 138 33.85 24.20 19.53
N ALA A 139 34.02 24.58 20.78
CA ALA A 139 33.98 25.92 21.25
C ALA A 139 34.97 26.83 20.51
#